data_55378ec91ed80f1ffa51211033ef2999
#
_entry.id   55378ec91ed80f1ffa51211033ef2999
#
_cell.length_a   1.000
_cell.length_b   1.000
_cell.length_c   1.000
_cell.angle_alpha   90.00
_cell.angle_beta   90.00
_cell.angle_gamma   90.00
#
_symmetry.space_group_name_H-M   'P 1'
#
loop_
_entity.id
_entity.type
_entity.pdbx_description
1 polymer ?
#
loop_
_entity_poly.entity_id
_entity_poly.type
_entity_poly.pdbx_seq_one_letter_code
_entity_poly.pdbx_strand_id
1 'polypeptide(L)'
;MYLSEGTILDWGALFMTAERGTEASRAGLAFACFSVAMTIGRLFGDRIVQALGDARVLLYGSLCAAAGFGLVVAAPWAWSSLAGFTVVGLGVSNIVPVLFSATARQKFMPLSLAVSAVTTIGYLGVLAGPALMGFVAHATSLVIVFCITLALMCFVAVGSRAVP
;
A
#
# COMPACT_ATOMS: atom_id res chain seq x y z
N MET A 1 4.32 2.97 1.06
CA MET A 1 3.82 1.68 1.54
C MET A 1 3.04 1.85 2.86
N TYR A 2 3.68 2.16 3.98
CA TYR A 2 3.01 2.34 5.29
C TYR A 2 1.85 3.33 5.27
N LEU A 3 1.98 4.45 4.55
CA LEU A 3 0.89 5.39 4.35
C LEU A 3 -0.30 4.76 3.62
N SER A 4 -0.06 3.91 2.62
CA SER A 4 -1.13 3.21 1.88
C SER A 4 -1.88 2.21 2.76
N GLU A 5 -1.15 1.47 3.60
CA GLU A 5 -1.73 0.53 4.57
C GLU A 5 -2.59 1.29 5.60
N GLY A 6 -2.05 2.40 6.16
CA GLY A 6 -2.78 3.28 7.07
C GLY A 6 -4.03 3.88 6.41
N THR A 7 -3.93 4.31 5.14
CA THR A 7 -5.09 4.85 4.42
C THR A 7 -6.22 3.82 4.31
N ILE A 8 -5.91 2.55 4.04
CA ILE A 8 -6.95 1.51 3.95
C ILE A 8 -7.51 1.18 5.34
N LEU A 9 -6.63 1.10 6.36
CA LEU A 9 -7.03 0.82 7.74
C LEU A 9 -7.99 1.87 8.28
N ASP A 10 -7.65 3.15 8.10
CA ASP A 10 -8.39 4.25 8.72
C ASP A 10 -9.57 4.72 7.86
N TRP A 11 -9.43 4.71 6.54
CA TRP A 11 -10.40 5.30 5.63
C TRP A 11 -11.13 4.30 4.73
N GLY A 12 -10.67 3.03 4.67
CA GLY A 12 -11.27 2.02 3.81
C GLY A 12 -12.73 1.71 4.16
N ALA A 13 -13.04 1.56 5.46
CA ALA A 13 -14.40 1.31 5.91
C ALA A 13 -15.32 2.52 5.65
N LEU A 14 -14.82 3.74 5.89
CA LEU A 14 -15.57 4.97 5.61
C LEU A 14 -15.82 5.14 4.10
N PHE A 15 -14.82 4.83 3.26
CA PHE A 15 -14.99 4.82 1.81
C PHE A 15 -16.09 3.85 1.36
N MET A 16 -16.12 2.64 1.93
CA MET A 16 -17.14 1.65 1.60
C MET A 16 -18.55 2.11 2.00
N THR A 17 -18.71 2.78 3.13
CA THR A 17 -20.02 3.30 3.55
C THR A 17 -20.43 4.54 2.79
N ALA A 18 -19.55 5.54 2.69
CA ALA A 18 -19.87 6.85 2.12
C ALA A 18 -19.96 6.82 0.59
N GLU A 19 -19.02 6.14 -0.08
CA GLU A 19 -18.91 6.18 -1.54
C GLU A 19 -19.55 4.97 -2.25
N ARG A 20 -19.74 3.86 -1.53
CA ARG A 20 -20.28 2.61 -2.08
C ARG A 20 -21.60 2.19 -1.49
N GLY A 21 -22.12 2.95 -0.51
CA GLY A 21 -23.40 2.66 0.13
C GLY A 21 -23.44 1.32 0.87
N THR A 22 -22.27 0.80 1.29
CA THR A 22 -22.19 -0.47 2.00
C THR A 22 -22.69 -0.30 3.43
N GLU A 23 -23.44 -1.28 3.95
CA GLU A 23 -23.82 -1.30 5.35
C GLU A 23 -22.60 -1.27 6.28
N ALA A 24 -22.70 -0.53 7.39
CA ALA A 24 -21.61 -0.40 8.37
C ALA A 24 -21.10 -1.75 8.89
N SER A 25 -22.00 -2.74 9.02
CA SER A 25 -21.65 -4.13 9.39
C SER A 25 -20.66 -4.81 8.45
N ARG A 26 -20.64 -4.41 7.19
CA ARG A 26 -19.78 -4.99 6.13
C ARG A 26 -18.60 -4.10 5.73
N ALA A 27 -18.57 -2.88 6.22
CA ALA A 27 -17.55 -1.89 5.83
C ALA A 27 -16.11 -2.34 6.16
N GLY A 28 -15.93 -3.08 7.26
CA GLY A 28 -14.65 -3.66 7.65
C GLY A 28 -14.07 -4.71 6.68
N LEU A 29 -14.90 -5.24 5.75
CA LEU A 29 -14.42 -6.18 4.73
C LEU A 29 -13.34 -5.59 3.84
N ALA A 30 -13.29 -4.26 3.65
CA ALA A 30 -12.25 -3.59 2.90
C ALA A 30 -10.85 -3.92 3.46
N PHE A 31 -10.66 -3.67 4.76
CA PHE A 31 -9.40 -3.98 5.44
C PHE A 31 -9.16 -5.48 5.58
N ALA A 32 -10.20 -6.28 5.80
CA ALA A 32 -10.09 -7.74 5.89
C ALA A 32 -9.58 -8.34 4.57
N CYS A 33 -10.18 -7.98 3.43
CA CYS A 33 -9.74 -8.44 2.11
C CYS A 33 -8.30 -8.04 1.82
N PHE A 34 -7.95 -6.78 2.11
CA PHE A 34 -6.59 -6.28 1.98
C PHE A 34 -5.60 -7.08 2.84
N SER A 35 -5.88 -7.27 4.13
CA SER A 35 -4.98 -7.92 5.09
C SER A 35 -4.78 -9.40 4.78
N VAL A 36 -5.85 -10.12 4.43
CA VAL A 36 -5.77 -11.53 4.03
C VAL A 36 -4.92 -11.68 2.78
N ALA A 37 -5.17 -10.86 1.76
CA ALA A 37 -4.41 -10.89 0.51
C ALA A 37 -2.93 -10.55 0.74
N MET A 38 -2.64 -9.54 1.56
CA MET A 38 -1.27 -9.18 1.93
C MET A 38 -0.56 -10.32 2.68
N THR A 39 -1.26 -10.98 3.60
CA THR A 39 -0.71 -12.13 4.35
C THR A 39 -0.38 -13.28 3.40
N ILE A 40 -1.29 -13.62 2.49
CA ILE A 40 -1.05 -14.65 1.46
C ILE A 40 0.16 -14.28 0.60
N GLY A 41 0.22 -13.04 0.12
CA GLY A 41 1.35 -12.57 -0.69
C GLY A 41 2.69 -12.65 0.05
N ARG A 42 2.72 -12.38 1.37
CA ARG A 42 3.92 -12.53 2.21
C ARG A 42 4.37 -13.98 2.38
N LEU A 43 3.43 -14.93 2.49
CA LEU A 43 3.76 -16.36 2.61
C LEU A 43 4.54 -16.89 1.39
N PHE A 44 4.30 -16.33 0.22
CA PHE A 44 5.01 -16.68 -1.01
C PHE A 44 6.15 -15.71 -1.35
N GLY A 45 6.40 -14.73 -0.49
CA GLY A 45 7.32 -13.61 -0.72
C GLY A 45 8.72 -14.05 -1.12
N ASP A 46 9.33 -14.96 -0.36
CA ASP A 46 10.69 -15.44 -0.63
C ASP A 46 10.81 -16.07 -2.02
N ARG A 47 9.83 -16.86 -2.43
CA ARG A 47 9.82 -17.48 -3.78
C ARG A 47 9.69 -16.41 -4.87
N ILE A 48 8.84 -15.42 -4.66
CA ILE A 48 8.61 -14.32 -5.60
C ILE A 48 9.88 -13.50 -5.74
N VAL A 49 10.53 -13.15 -4.62
CA VAL A 49 11.77 -12.36 -4.62
C VAL A 49 12.92 -13.14 -5.26
N GLN A 50 13.06 -14.44 -4.97
CA GLN A 50 14.08 -15.29 -5.60
C GLN A 50 13.89 -15.42 -7.11
N ALA A 51 12.64 -15.50 -7.59
CA ALA A 51 12.34 -15.66 -9.01
C ALA A 51 12.48 -14.35 -9.81
N LEU A 52 12.07 -13.22 -9.24
CA LEU A 52 11.98 -11.95 -9.97
C LEU A 52 13.14 -10.97 -9.65
N GLY A 53 13.70 -11.06 -8.45
CA GLY A 53 14.64 -10.09 -7.91
C GLY A 53 13.95 -8.84 -7.36
N ASP A 54 14.65 -8.11 -6.49
CA ASP A 54 14.11 -7.01 -5.69
C ASP A 54 13.50 -5.88 -6.52
N ALA A 55 14.21 -5.38 -7.52
CA ALA A 55 13.73 -4.27 -8.35
C ALA A 55 12.42 -4.59 -9.09
N ARG A 56 12.29 -5.83 -9.60
CA ARG A 56 11.07 -6.26 -10.30
C ARG A 56 9.91 -6.48 -9.33
N VAL A 57 10.19 -7.01 -8.13
CA VAL A 57 9.17 -7.15 -7.08
C VAL A 57 8.63 -5.79 -6.67
N LEU A 58 9.49 -4.79 -6.48
CA LEU A 58 9.08 -3.41 -6.21
C LEU A 58 8.26 -2.83 -7.37
N LEU A 59 8.71 -3.00 -8.62
CA LEU A 59 8.01 -2.49 -9.79
C LEU A 59 6.62 -3.11 -9.94
N TYR A 60 6.55 -4.44 -10.03
CA TYR A 60 5.29 -5.14 -10.28
C TYR A 60 4.35 -5.06 -9.07
N GLY A 61 4.88 -5.12 -7.86
CA GLY A 61 4.11 -4.94 -6.64
C GLY A 61 3.46 -3.55 -6.55
N SER A 62 4.23 -2.51 -6.85
CA SER A 62 3.71 -1.13 -6.84
C SER A 62 2.71 -0.88 -7.97
N LEU A 63 2.94 -1.41 -9.17
CA LEU A 63 1.98 -1.31 -10.28
C LEU A 63 0.69 -2.10 -10.00
N CYS A 64 0.81 -3.29 -9.40
CA CYS A 64 -0.32 -4.08 -8.96
C CYS A 64 -1.16 -3.31 -7.92
N ALA A 65 -0.50 -2.70 -6.92
CA ALA A 65 -1.17 -1.87 -5.93
C ALA A 65 -1.83 -0.63 -6.56
N ALA A 66 -1.15 0.05 -7.49
CA ALA A 66 -1.72 1.18 -8.22
C ALA A 66 -2.97 0.77 -9.02
N ALA A 67 -2.93 -0.36 -9.72
CA ALA A 67 -4.09 -0.92 -10.43
C ALA A 67 -5.24 -1.26 -9.47
N GLY A 68 -4.93 -1.82 -8.29
CA GLY A 68 -5.91 -2.08 -7.23
C GLY A 68 -6.59 -0.80 -6.75
N PHE A 69 -5.83 0.25 -6.44
CA PHE A 69 -6.39 1.56 -6.08
C PHE A 69 -7.19 2.18 -7.24
N GLY A 70 -6.73 2.01 -8.47
CA GLY A 70 -7.48 2.42 -9.65
C GLY A 70 -8.86 1.73 -9.73
N LEU A 71 -8.91 0.44 -9.44
CA LEU A 71 -10.17 -0.32 -9.39
C LEU A 71 -11.08 0.13 -8.25
N VAL A 72 -10.50 0.44 -7.07
CA VAL A 72 -11.24 1.00 -5.93
C VAL A 72 -11.94 2.30 -6.30
N VAL A 73 -11.24 3.18 -7.01
CA VAL A 73 -11.74 4.52 -7.36
C VAL A 73 -12.69 4.49 -8.56
N ALA A 74 -12.32 3.78 -9.64
CA ALA A 74 -13.01 3.87 -10.93
C ALA A 74 -14.36 3.15 -10.96
N ALA A 75 -14.50 2.04 -10.25
CA ALA A 75 -15.71 1.23 -10.33
C ALA A 75 -16.70 1.56 -9.20
N PRO A 76 -18.00 1.78 -9.50
CA PRO A 76 -18.98 2.26 -8.52
C PRO A 76 -19.50 1.18 -7.55
N TRP A 77 -19.19 -0.08 -7.81
CA TRP A 77 -19.75 -1.20 -7.05
C TRP A 77 -18.89 -1.57 -5.83
N ALA A 78 -19.54 -1.94 -4.72
CA ALA A 78 -18.85 -2.39 -3.51
C ALA A 78 -17.92 -3.60 -3.77
N TRP A 79 -18.35 -4.57 -4.58
CA TRP A 79 -17.55 -5.74 -4.92
C TRP A 79 -16.26 -5.42 -5.68
N SER A 80 -16.31 -4.44 -6.59
CA SER A 80 -15.11 -4.00 -7.29
C SER A 80 -14.11 -3.31 -6.37
N SER A 81 -14.61 -2.55 -5.39
CA SER A 81 -13.74 -1.96 -4.36
C SER A 81 -13.09 -3.03 -3.48
N LEU A 82 -13.83 -4.07 -3.07
CA LEU A 82 -13.26 -5.18 -2.31
C LEU A 82 -12.20 -5.95 -3.12
N ALA A 83 -12.48 -6.21 -4.41
CA ALA A 83 -11.49 -6.79 -5.32
C ALA A 83 -10.26 -5.88 -5.46
N GLY A 84 -10.46 -4.57 -5.57
CA GLY A 84 -9.38 -3.58 -5.61
C GLY A 84 -8.51 -3.63 -4.35
N PHE A 85 -9.09 -3.64 -3.15
CA PHE A 85 -8.36 -3.76 -1.89
C PHE A 85 -7.59 -5.09 -1.79
N THR A 86 -8.16 -6.18 -2.31
CA THR A 86 -7.46 -7.48 -2.41
C THR A 86 -6.22 -7.36 -3.31
N VAL A 87 -6.36 -6.75 -4.48
CA VAL A 87 -5.25 -6.53 -5.43
C VAL A 87 -4.18 -5.63 -4.80
N VAL A 88 -4.59 -4.56 -4.08
CA VAL A 88 -3.64 -3.72 -3.34
C VAL A 88 -2.86 -4.57 -2.33
N GLY A 89 -3.54 -5.39 -1.53
CA GLY A 89 -2.90 -6.24 -0.52
C GLY A 89 -1.83 -7.16 -1.11
N LEU A 90 -2.14 -7.84 -2.23
CA LEU A 90 -1.16 -8.66 -2.94
C LEU A 90 0.03 -7.82 -3.45
N GLY A 91 -0.26 -6.66 -4.06
CA GLY A 91 0.76 -5.80 -4.63
C GLY A 91 1.76 -5.28 -3.61
N VAL A 92 1.28 -4.84 -2.43
CA VAL A 92 2.15 -4.26 -1.40
C VAL A 92 2.83 -5.29 -0.50
N SER A 93 2.43 -6.55 -0.55
CA SER A 93 2.83 -7.60 0.40
C SER A 93 4.35 -7.71 0.60
N ASN A 94 5.13 -7.62 -0.46
CA ASN A 94 6.58 -7.83 -0.45
C ASN A 94 7.41 -6.54 -0.57
N ILE A 95 6.79 -5.36 -0.69
CA ILE A 95 7.50 -4.09 -0.83
C ILE A 95 8.38 -3.81 0.39
N VAL A 96 7.83 -3.93 1.60
CA VAL A 96 8.57 -3.66 2.85
C VAL A 96 9.69 -4.66 3.08
N PRO A 97 9.48 -5.98 3.00
CA PRO A 97 10.57 -6.96 3.11
C PRO A 97 11.72 -6.69 2.14
N VAL A 98 11.41 -6.39 0.89
CA VAL A 98 12.42 -6.08 -0.13
C VAL A 98 13.20 -4.81 0.21
N LEU A 99 12.53 -3.75 0.64
CA LEU A 99 13.20 -2.51 1.05
C LEU A 99 14.16 -2.72 2.24
N PHE A 100 13.75 -3.48 3.25
CA PHE A 100 14.64 -3.83 4.37
C PHE A 100 15.80 -4.70 3.94
N SER A 101 15.58 -5.66 3.05
CA SER A 101 16.66 -6.49 2.48
C SER A 101 17.66 -5.65 1.67
N ALA A 102 17.17 -4.72 0.85
CA ALA A 102 18.01 -3.78 0.11
C ALA A 102 18.80 -2.86 1.06
N THR A 103 18.15 -2.38 2.14
CA THR A 103 18.79 -1.57 3.18
C THR A 103 19.92 -2.35 3.87
N ALA A 104 19.76 -3.65 4.08
CA ALA A 104 20.79 -4.48 4.69
C ALA A 104 22.01 -4.70 3.79
N ARG A 105 21.84 -4.60 2.46
CA ARG A 105 22.93 -4.81 1.48
C ARG A 105 23.67 -3.52 1.10
N GLN A 106 23.17 -2.35 1.44
CA GLN A 106 23.82 -1.08 1.15
C GLN A 106 25.16 -0.95 1.91
N LYS A 107 26.13 -0.20 1.34
CA LYS A 107 27.48 -0.02 1.88
C LYS A 107 27.84 1.44 2.18
N PHE A 108 26.89 2.36 2.08
CA PHE A 108 27.12 3.80 2.23
C PHE A 108 27.17 4.26 3.69
N MET A 109 26.50 3.53 4.59
CA MET A 109 26.42 3.87 6.01
C MET A 109 26.31 2.59 6.88
N PRO A 110 26.60 2.68 8.20
CA PRO A 110 26.40 1.56 9.12
C PRO A 110 24.99 1.02 9.07
N LEU A 111 24.82 -0.31 9.12
CA LEU A 111 23.52 -0.98 9.00
C LEU A 111 22.51 -0.46 10.01
N SER A 112 22.91 -0.21 11.26
CA SER A 112 22.05 0.31 12.31
C SER A 112 21.43 1.66 11.95
N LEU A 113 22.21 2.57 11.37
CA LEU A 113 21.72 3.88 10.93
C LEU A 113 20.79 3.75 9.71
N ALA A 114 21.13 2.88 8.76
CA ALA A 114 20.30 2.66 7.58
C ALA A 114 18.92 2.10 7.96
N VAL A 115 18.88 1.08 8.81
CA VAL A 115 17.63 0.49 9.31
C VAL A 115 16.83 1.52 10.12
N SER A 116 17.49 2.28 11.01
CA SER A 116 16.83 3.33 11.79
C SER A 116 16.21 4.40 10.89
N ALA A 117 16.93 4.85 9.86
CA ALA A 117 16.42 5.86 8.93
C ALA A 117 15.16 5.37 8.18
N VAL A 118 15.23 4.17 7.60
CA VAL A 118 14.08 3.57 6.88
C VAL A 118 12.89 3.36 7.80
N THR A 119 13.14 2.87 9.01
CA THR A 119 12.10 2.65 10.02
C THR A 119 11.46 3.95 10.46
N THR A 120 12.26 5.00 10.74
CA THR A 120 11.76 6.32 11.14
C THR A 120 10.88 6.93 10.04
N ILE A 121 11.33 6.92 8.78
CA ILE A 121 10.54 7.40 7.65
C ILE A 121 9.24 6.60 7.51
N GLY A 122 9.32 5.27 7.67
CA GLY A 122 8.15 4.39 7.64
C GLY A 122 7.13 4.75 8.72
N TYR A 123 7.57 4.89 9.96
CA TYR A 123 6.68 5.26 11.08
C TYR A 123 6.13 6.68 10.96
N LEU A 124 6.88 7.64 10.42
CA LEU A 124 6.33 8.94 10.10
C LEU A 124 5.15 8.83 9.12
N GLY A 125 5.24 7.93 8.14
CA GLY A 125 4.12 7.64 7.23
C GLY A 125 2.88 7.07 7.94
N VAL A 126 3.08 6.20 8.94
CA VAL A 126 1.98 5.63 9.74
C VAL A 126 1.36 6.68 10.66
N LEU A 127 2.17 7.49 11.33
CA LEU A 127 1.69 8.45 12.33
C LEU A 127 1.08 9.71 11.69
N ALA A 128 1.74 10.27 10.67
CA ALA A 128 1.26 11.48 10.00
C ALA A 128 0.23 11.17 8.92
N GLY A 129 0.25 9.95 8.35
CA GLY A 129 -0.63 9.52 7.27
C GLY A 129 -2.11 9.74 7.55
N PRO A 130 -2.67 9.21 8.64
CA PRO A 130 -4.08 9.37 8.97
C PRO A 130 -4.52 10.82 9.05
N ALA A 131 -3.73 11.66 9.73
CA ALA A 131 -4.03 13.09 9.89
C ALA A 131 -3.98 13.84 8.54
N LEU A 132 -2.93 13.60 7.74
CA LEU A 132 -2.78 14.23 6.42
C LEU A 132 -3.90 13.80 5.47
N MET A 133 -4.19 12.49 5.41
CA MET A 133 -5.25 11.95 4.55
C MET A 133 -6.64 12.39 5.04
N GLY A 134 -6.85 12.49 6.37
CA GLY A 134 -8.07 13.04 6.95
C GLY A 134 -8.29 14.50 6.60
N PHE A 135 -7.25 15.31 6.66
CA PHE A 135 -7.33 16.71 6.23
C PHE A 135 -7.69 16.82 4.74
N VAL A 136 -7.05 16.02 3.88
CA VAL A 136 -7.37 15.97 2.45
C VAL A 136 -8.81 15.50 2.24
N ALA A 137 -9.24 14.43 2.92
CA ALA A 137 -10.61 13.91 2.82
C ALA A 137 -11.65 14.97 3.19
N HIS A 138 -11.39 15.72 4.28
CA HIS A 138 -12.29 16.79 4.74
C HIS A 138 -12.32 17.97 3.75
N ALA A 139 -11.17 18.34 3.20
CA ALA A 139 -11.07 19.48 2.26
C ALA A 139 -11.57 19.14 0.85
N THR A 140 -11.65 17.85 0.49
CA THR A 140 -11.96 17.40 -0.88
C THR A 140 -12.94 16.23 -0.89
N SER A 141 -12.43 14.99 -0.95
CA SER A 141 -13.23 13.75 -0.87
C SER A 141 -12.34 12.55 -0.56
N LEU A 142 -12.96 11.44 -0.11
CA LEU A 142 -12.27 10.17 0.07
C LEU A 142 -11.73 9.60 -1.24
N VAL A 143 -12.41 9.84 -2.35
CA VAL A 143 -11.95 9.43 -3.69
C VAL A 143 -10.57 10.04 -3.99
N ILE A 144 -10.38 11.33 -3.69
CA ILE A 144 -9.09 12.03 -3.90
C ILE A 144 -7.99 11.43 -3.02
N VAL A 145 -8.29 11.05 -1.79
CA VAL A 145 -7.34 10.37 -0.89
C VAL A 145 -6.82 9.08 -1.55
N PHE A 146 -7.70 8.24 -2.10
CA PHE A 146 -7.28 7.02 -2.79
C PHE A 146 -6.58 7.30 -4.12
N CYS A 147 -6.92 8.38 -4.83
CA CYS A 147 -6.17 8.83 -6.01
C CYS A 147 -4.74 9.26 -5.67
N ILE A 148 -4.54 9.98 -4.56
CA ILE A 148 -3.21 10.35 -4.07
C ILE A 148 -2.41 9.09 -3.75
N THR A 149 -3.02 8.12 -3.06
CA THR A 149 -2.35 6.86 -2.72
C THR A 149 -1.97 6.07 -3.97
N LEU A 150 -2.83 6.05 -5.00
CA LEU A 150 -2.53 5.50 -6.31
C LEU A 150 -1.29 6.18 -6.92
N ALA A 151 -1.29 7.51 -6.96
CA ALA A 151 -0.16 8.29 -7.51
C ALA A 151 1.15 8.00 -6.78
N LEU A 152 1.11 7.86 -5.45
CA LEU A 152 2.27 7.46 -4.65
C LEU A 152 2.76 6.05 -5.01
N MET A 153 1.87 5.10 -5.29
CA MET A 153 2.27 3.77 -5.75
C MET A 153 2.92 3.81 -7.14
N CYS A 154 2.42 4.63 -8.05
CA CYS A 154 3.08 4.88 -9.33
C CYS A 154 4.47 5.49 -9.15
N PHE A 155 4.62 6.43 -8.22
CA PHE A 155 5.93 7.02 -7.89
C PHE A 155 6.91 5.98 -7.36
N VAL A 156 6.47 5.07 -6.47
CA VAL A 156 7.29 3.95 -5.98
C VAL A 156 7.68 3.02 -7.13
N ALA A 157 6.78 2.75 -8.08
CA ALA A 157 7.08 1.94 -9.26
C ALA A 157 8.21 2.57 -10.11
N VAL A 158 8.18 3.88 -10.31
CA VAL A 158 9.27 4.60 -11.02
C VAL A 158 10.57 4.51 -10.24
N GLY A 159 10.52 4.68 -8.91
CA GLY A 159 11.67 4.59 -8.00
C GLY A 159 12.29 3.20 -7.90
N SER A 160 11.58 2.14 -8.30
CA SER A 160 12.08 0.76 -8.25
C SER A 160 13.38 0.56 -9.05
N ARG A 161 13.61 1.40 -10.06
CA ARG A 161 14.85 1.37 -10.89
C ARG A 161 16.10 1.77 -10.13
N ALA A 162 15.97 2.43 -8.99
CA ALA A 162 17.08 2.84 -8.14
C ALA A 162 17.55 1.75 -7.16
N VAL A 163 16.80 0.66 -7.07
CA VAL A 163 17.13 -0.47 -6.19
C VAL A 163 17.96 -1.49 -6.97
N PRO A 164 19.18 -1.80 -6.48
CA PRO A 164 20.11 -2.72 -7.13
C PRO A 164 19.63 -4.17 -7.09
#